data_c5d6183063ff56528caadb5adc21150a
#
_entry.id   c5d6183063ff56528caadb5adc21150a
#
_cell.length_a   1.000
_cell.length_b   1.000
_cell.length_c   1.000
_cell.angle_alpha   90.00
_cell.angle_beta   90.00
_cell.angle_gamma   90.00
#
_symmetry.space_group_name_H-M   'P 1'
#
loop_
_entity.id
_entity.type
_entity.pdbx_description
1 polymer ?
#
loop_
_entity_poly.entity_id
_entity_poly.type
_entity_poly.pdbx_seq_one_letter_code
_entity_poly.pdbx_strand_id
1 'polypeptide(L)' 'MAAGGIVEIDLHGKNSYQAKVTIDAALRRARAGTYRLRIVHGYNSGTALRDIVRQEYAGRVLRVVALDQGRTDLVLREF' A
#
# COMPACT_ATOMS: atom_id res chain seq x y z
N MET A 1 -12.44 -5.67 13.71
CA MET A 1 -12.46 -6.48 12.48
C MET A 1 -12.32 -5.58 11.27
N ALA A 2 -11.40 -5.89 10.39
CA ALA A 2 -11.24 -5.11 9.19
C ALA A 2 -12.45 -5.29 8.29
N ALA A 3 -13.11 -4.21 7.95
CA ALA A 3 -14.28 -4.27 7.09
C ALA A 3 -13.86 -4.66 5.68
N GLY A 4 -14.44 -5.71 5.15
CA GLY A 4 -14.29 -6.07 3.76
C GLY A 4 -12.90 -6.50 3.31
N GLY A 5 -11.99 -6.74 4.22
CA GLY A 5 -10.67 -7.21 3.84
C GLY A 5 -9.75 -6.15 3.24
N ILE A 6 -10.09 -4.88 3.36
CA ILE A 6 -9.23 -3.77 2.94
C ILE A 6 -8.60 -3.18 4.19
N VAL A 7 -7.27 -3.15 4.22
CA VAL A 7 -6.52 -2.58 5.34
C VAL A 7 -5.87 -1.29 4.84
N GLU A 8 -6.16 -0.18 5.51
CA GLU A 8 -5.60 1.11 5.16
C GLU A 8 -4.31 1.35 5.92
N ILE A 9 -3.29 1.82 5.21
CA ILE A 9 -1.98 2.09 5.78
C ILE A 9 -1.61 3.51 5.41
N ASP A 10 -1.44 4.36 6.43
CA ASP A 10 -1.11 5.76 6.24
C ASP A 10 0.40 5.94 6.38
N LEU A 11 1.04 6.44 5.33
CA LEU A 11 2.48 6.69 5.32
C LEU A 11 2.82 8.14 5.64
N HIS A 12 1.86 8.90 6.16
CA HIS A 12 2.07 10.30 6.50
C HIS A 12 3.29 10.47 7.39
N GLY A 13 4.18 11.38 7.01
CA GLY A 13 5.36 11.68 7.81
C GLY A 13 6.49 10.66 7.73
N LYS A 14 6.35 9.63 6.92
CA LYS A 14 7.39 8.60 6.81
C LYS A 14 8.32 8.89 5.64
N ASN A 15 9.59 8.57 5.82
CA ASN A 15 10.55 8.61 4.72
C ASN A 15 10.48 7.29 3.93
N SER A 16 11.28 7.20 2.86
CA SER A 16 11.23 6.03 1.97
C SER A 16 11.53 4.72 2.72
N TYR A 17 12.52 4.73 3.58
CA TYR A 17 12.88 3.53 4.33
C TYR A 17 11.75 3.10 5.27
N GLN A 18 11.21 4.07 6.01
CA GLN A 18 10.12 3.80 6.94
C GLN A 18 8.87 3.31 6.22
N ALA A 19 8.60 3.88 5.05
CA ALA A 19 7.46 3.45 4.23
C ALA A 19 7.60 1.98 3.82
N LYS A 20 8.78 1.59 3.36
CA LYS A 20 9.01 0.20 2.96
C LYS A 20 8.88 -0.75 4.14
N VAL A 21 9.44 -0.39 5.28
CA VAL A 21 9.32 -1.21 6.49
C VAL A 21 7.86 -1.39 6.87
N THR A 22 7.08 -0.33 6.81
CA THR A 22 5.66 -0.36 7.15
C THR A 22 4.88 -1.26 6.20
N ILE A 23 5.10 -1.09 4.89
CA ILE A 23 4.39 -1.89 3.89
C ILE A 23 4.81 -3.36 3.97
N ASP A 24 6.10 -3.63 4.12
CA ASP A 24 6.59 -5.00 4.23
C ASP A 24 5.98 -5.71 5.44
N ALA A 25 5.89 -5.01 6.57
CA ALA A 25 5.26 -5.57 7.76
C ALA A 25 3.79 -5.87 7.52
N ALA A 26 3.08 -4.97 6.83
CA ALA A 26 1.68 -5.16 6.52
C ALA A 26 1.47 -6.36 5.60
N LEU A 27 2.35 -6.54 4.62
CA LEU A 27 2.29 -7.69 3.73
C LEU A 27 2.48 -8.99 4.50
N ARG A 28 3.42 -9.01 5.44
CA ARG A 28 3.67 -10.22 6.26
C ARG A 28 2.48 -10.54 7.16
N ARG A 29 1.77 -9.53 7.63
CA ARG A 29 0.63 -9.72 8.52
C ARG A 29 -0.68 -10.00 7.79
N ALA A 30 -0.72 -9.77 6.48
CA ALA A 30 -1.94 -9.92 5.71
C ALA A 30 -2.44 -11.36 5.80
N ARG A 31 -3.70 -11.51 6.15
CA ARG A 31 -4.33 -12.81 6.30
C ARG A 31 -5.16 -13.12 5.06
N ALA A 32 -5.68 -14.34 5.00
CA ALA A 32 -6.44 -14.79 3.85
C ALA A 32 -7.62 -13.87 3.52
N GLY A 33 -8.20 -13.24 4.53
CA GLY A 33 -9.33 -12.33 4.31
C GLY A 33 -8.92 -10.94 3.84
N THR A 34 -7.64 -10.59 3.90
CA THR A 34 -7.15 -9.29 3.45
C THR A 34 -6.81 -9.38 1.98
N TYR A 35 -7.56 -8.68 1.14
CA TYR A 35 -7.30 -8.73 -0.30
C TYR A 35 -6.70 -7.45 -0.86
N ARG A 36 -6.75 -6.35 -0.13
CA ARG A 36 -6.12 -5.09 -0.55
C ARG A 36 -5.44 -4.40 0.61
N LEU A 37 -4.29 -3.80 0.34
CA LEU A 37 -3.66 -2.83 1.23
C LEU A 37 -3.84 -1.48 0.57
N ARG A 38 -4.60 -0.60 1.20
CA ARG A 38 -4.83 0.75 0.69
C ARG A 38 -3.79 1.68 1.28
N ILE A 39 -2.84 2.07 0.45
CA ILE A 39 -1.70 2.87 0.91
C ILE A 39 -2.02 4.34 0.69
N VAL A 40 -2.04 5.10 1.79
CA VAL A 40 -2.21 6.55 1.74
C VAL A 40 -0.82 7.17 1.79
N HIS A 41 -0.29 7.52 0.64
CA HIS A 41 1.06 8.08 0.55
C HIS A 41 1.06 9.60 0.41
N GLY A 42 -0.09 10.18 0.09
CA GLY A 42 -0.18 11.61 -0.09
C GLY A 42 0.48 12.08 -1.38
N TYR A 43 0.43 13.38 -1.62
CA TYR A 43 1.05 13.96 -2.81
C TYR A 43 1.73 15.30 -2.53
N ASN A 44 1.59 15.82 -1.31
CA ASN A 44 2.09 17.17 -1.00
C ASN A 44 3.62 17.23 -0.90
N SER A 45 4.27 16.13 -0.61
CA SER A 45 5.72 16.08 -0.44
C SER A 45 6.40 15.48 -1.67
N GLY A 46 5.77 15.56 -2.83
CA GLY A 46 6.31 15.02 -4.06
C GLY A 46 5.82 13.62 -4.33
N THR A 47 6.52 12.91 -5.20
CA THR A 47 6.07 11.61 -5.71
C THR A 47 6.88 10.43 -5.21
N ALA A 48 7.86 10.65 -4.32
CA ALA A 48 8.78 9.59 -3.92
C ALA A 48 8.07 8.38 -3.31
N LEU A 49 7.18 8.61 -2.35
CA LEU A 49 6.46 7.50 -1.72
C LEU A 49 5.50 6.83 -2.70
N ARG A 50 4.82 7.63 -3.52
CA ARG A 50 3.94 7.08 -4.54
C ARG A 50 4.70 6.18 -5.50
N ASP A 51 5.86 6.62 -5.95
CA ASP A 51 6.66 5.86 -6.90
C ASP A 51 7.15 4.55 -6.27
N ILE A 52 7.57 4.58 -5.01
CA ILE A 52 7.96 3.37 -4.31
C ILE A 52 6.80 2.38 -4.28
N VAL A 53 5.62 2.84 -3.86
CA VAL A 53 4.45 1.97 -3.75
C VAL A 53 4.09 1.36 -5.11
N ARG A 54 4.10 2.18 -6.16
CA ARG A 54 3.64 1.73 -7.48
C ARG A 54 4.69 0.92 -8.23
N GLN A 55 5.98 1.17 -8.00
CA GLN A 55 7.03 0.53 -8.77
C GLN A 55 7.67 -0.64 -8.04
N GLU A 56 8.00 -0.47 -6.77
CA GLU A 56 8.74 -1.52 -6.06
C GLU A 56 7.87 -2.68 -5.62
N TYR A 57 6.56 -2.47 -5.51
CA TYR A 57 5.66 -3.53 -5.07
C TYR A 57 4.88 -4.18 -6.20
N ALA A 58 5.00 -3.67 -7.42
CA ALA A 58 4.26 -4.20 -8.56
C ALA A 58 4.53 -5.68 -8.80
N GLY A 59 5.76 -6.13 -8.58
CA GLY A 59 6.12 -7.52 -8.78
C GLY A 59 5.87 -8.42 -7.57
N ARG A 60 5.39 -7.85 -6.46
CA ARG A 60 5.21 -8.58 -5.21
C ARG A 60 3.74 -8.77 -4.83
N VAL A 61 2.86 -8.16 -5.58
CA VAL A 61 1.41 -8.24 -5.34
C VAL A 61 0.73 -8.61 -6.66
N LEU A 62 -0.54 -8.95 -6.58
CA LEU A 62 -1.28 -9.35 -7.76
C LEU A 62 -1.37 -8.22 -8.77
N ARG A 63 -1.71 -7.02 -8.32
CA ARG A 63 -1.65 -5.82 -9.15
C ARG A 63 -1.70 -4.56 -8.29
N VAL A 64 -1.38 -3.45 -8.92
CA VAL A 64 -1.35 -2.14 -8.28
C VAL A 64 -2.43 -1.28 -8.93
N VAL A 65 -3.28 -0.67 -8.12
CA VAL A 65 -4.37 0.17 -8.60
C VAL A 65 -4.22 1.58 -8.03
N ALA A 66 -4.00 2.53 -8.90
CA ALA A 66 -3.94 3.93 -8.50
C ALA A 66 -5.37 4.44 -8.28
N LEU A 67 -5.71 4.76 -7.04
CA LEU A 67 -7.04 5.27 -6.72
C LEU A 67 -7.14 6.76 -7.02
N ASP A 68 -6.14 7.51 -6.59
CA ASP A 68 -6.05 8.94 -6.84
C ASP A 68 -4.61 9.37 -6.65
N GLN A 69 -4.35 10.68 -6.59
CA GLN A 69 -3.00 11.18 -6.48
C GLN A 69 -2.34 10.86 -5.14
N GLY A 70 -3.13 10.61 -4.12
CA GLY A 70 -2.61 10.37 -2.77
C GLY A 70 -2.76 8.95 -2.28
N ARG A 71 -3.41 8.07 -3.04
CA ARG A 71 -3.69 6.71 -2.59
C ARG A 71 -3.48 5.68 -3.68
N THR A 72 -2.93 4.55 -3.30
CA THR A 72 -2.70 3.42 -4.20
C THR A 72 -3.04 2.13 -3.48
N ASP A 73 -3.79 1.26 -4.14
CA ASP A 73 -4.10 -0.06 -3.59
C ASP A 73 -3.12 -1.09 -4.11
N LEU A 74 -2.59 -1.89 -3.19
CA LEU A 74 -1.85 -3.10 -3.52
C LEU A 74 -2.85 -4.25 -3.39
N VAL A 75 -3.22 -4.85 -4.52
CA VAL A 75 -4.19 -5.94 -4.55
C VAL A 75 -3.45 -7.24 -4.33
N LEU A 76 -3.75 -7.92 -3.21
CA LEU A 76 -3.05 -9.12 -2.82
C LEU A 76 -3.70 -10.37 -3.41
N ARG A 77 -5.02 -10.36 -3.54
CA ARG A 77 -5.77 -11.45 -4.12
C ARG A 77 -7.13 -10.93 -4.57
N GLU A 78 -7.78 -11.68 -5.42
CA GLU A 78 -9.12 -11.34 -5.87
C GLU A 78 -10.05 -12.50 -5.59
N PHE A 79 -11.27 -12.15 -5.21
CA PHE A 79 -12.31 -13.14 -4.95
C PHE A 79 -13.37 -13.12 -6.03
#